data_c2eba74b1a0b912b862e54784eae2237
#
_entry.id   c2eba74b1a0b912b862e54784eae2237
#
_cell.length_a   1.000
_cell.length_b   1.000
_cell.length_c   1.000
_cell.angle_alpha   90.00
_cell.angle_beta   90.00
_cell.angle_gamma   90.00
#
_symmetry.space_group_name_H-M   'P 1'
#
loop_
_entity.id
_entity.type
_entity.pdbx_description
1 polymer ?
#
loop_
_entity_poly.entity_id
_entity_poly.type
_entity_poly.pdbx_seq_one_letter_code
_entity_poly.pdbx_strand_id
1 'polypeptide(L)'
;MQYTKSKWIKSEESILEANNESRPNLTKYSISLKPRIEAVLKQMDFQVSKFDKILNSLKSKDNELFRSIISSIKENNTHCYDKLLSDLLKSRKECKVVSLSKIVFEKLETKLKTASDFGDLVIILSPIISVVKNLRALLILYTPESEQELGLISELLGAILVDAAQVAGYTVNFKTANEEAMRLIDNAYLIVREKIKEEFSDLSDLSVLHSQRHLV
;
A
#
# COMPACT_ATOMS: atom_id res chain seq x y z
N MET A 1 -24.01 9.16 7.93
CA MET A 1 -22.63 9.54 8.33
C MET A 1 -22.43 11.00 7.97
N GLN A 2 -22.36 11.88 8.96
CA GLN A 2 -22.10 13.29 8.74
C GLN A 2 -20.59 13.47 8.47
N TYR A 3 -20.26 13.87 7.25
CA TYR A 3 -18.90 14.33 6.92
C TYR A 3 -18.64 15.59 7.75
N THR A 4 -17.75 15.49 8.72
CA THR A 4 -17.22 16.66 9.43
C THR A 4 -16.58 17.56 8.38
N LYS A 5 -17.10 18.80 8.23
CA LYS A 5 -16.52 19.85 7.41
C LYS A 5 -15.04 19.95 7.77
N SER A 6 -14.16 19.61 6.83
CA SER A 6 -12.73 19.54 7.07
C SER A 6 -12.18 20.92 7.42
N LYS A 7 -11.11 20.96 8.22
CA LYS A 7 -10.37 22.17 8.63
C LYS A 7 -10.02 23.14 7.48
N TRP A 8 -10.04 22.67 6.23
CA TRP A 8 -9.81 23.44 5.01
C TRP A 8 -10.73 24.64 4.83
N ILE A 9 -12.00 24.56 5.30
CA ILE A 9 -12.97 25.66 5.17
C ILE A 9 -12.63 26.80 6.12
N LYS A 10 -12.10 26.51 7.32
CA LYS A 10 -11.70 27.55 8.29
C LYS A 10 -10.41 28.28 7.90
N SER A 11 -9.49 27.61 7.19
CA SER A 11 -8.28 28.26 6.68
C SER A 11 -8.57 29.16 5.48
N GLU A 12 -9.59 28.85 4.66
CA GLU A 12 -9.98 29.71 3.54
C GLU A 12 -10.55 31.08 4.02
N GLU A 13 -11.37 31.09 5.06
CA GLU A 13 -11.92 32.36 5.62
C GLU A 13 -10.82 33.23 6.28
N SER A 14 -9.88 32.60 7.01
CA SER A 14 -8.79 33.35 7.67
C SER A 14 -7.71 33.86 6.70
N ILE A 15 -7.54 33.25 5.53
CA ILE A 15 -6.59 33.67 4.50
C ILE A 15 -7.19 34.78 3.64
N LEU A 16 -8.50 34.81 3.44
CA LEU A 16 -9.21 35.85 2.70
C LEU A 16 -9.21 37.21 3.44
N GLU A 17 -9.22 37.20 4.77
CA GLU A 17 -9.18 38.44 5.58
C GLU A 17 -7.78 39.06 5.73
N ALA A 18 -6.69 38.25 5.60
CA ALA A 18 -5.34 38.69 5.93
C ALA A 18 -4.53 39.30 4.76
N ASN A 19 -4.92 39.14 3.47
CA ASN A 19 -4.06 39.55 2.35
C ASN A 19 -4.84 40.07 1.12
N ASN A 20 -5.33 41.30 1.18
CA ASN A 20 -6.11 41.86 0.08
C ASN A 20 -5.29 42.54 -1.03
N GLU A 21 -3.95 42.47 -1.07
CA GLU A 21 -3.21 43.25 -2.08
C GLU A 21 -2.10 42.58 -2.90
N SER A 22 -1.72 41.29 -2.69
CA SER A 22 -0.53 40.83 -3.42
C SER A 22 -0.47 39.37 -3.91
N ARG A 23 -1.53 38.57 -3.82
CA ARG A 23 -1.45 37.14 -4.27
C ARG A 23 -2.71 36.62 -4.97
N PRO A 24 -3.00 37.04 -6.23
CA PRO A 24 -4.19 36.59 -6.97
C PRO A 24 -4.18 35.10 -7.34
N ASN A 25 -3.08 34.36 -7.17
CA ASN A 25 -2.95 32.98 -7.63
C ASN A 25 -3.20 31.92 -6.55
N LEU A 26 -3.08 32.21 -5.26
CA LEU A 26 -3.21 31.24 -4.16
C LEU A 26 -4.59 30.61 -4.08
N THR A 27 -5.65 31.40 -4.20
CA THR A 27 -7.04 30.92 -4.19
C THR A 27 -7.37 30.02 -5.39
N LYS A 28 -6.83 30.31 -6.57
CA LYS A 28 -7.03 29.51 -7.76
C LYS A 28 -6.37 28.13 -7.65
N TYR A 29 -5.19 28.05 -7.04
CA TYR A 29 -4.49 26.79 -6.81
C TYR A 29 -5.13 25.95 -5.68
N SER A 30 -5.63 26.57 -4.61
CA SER A 30 -6.31 25.86 -3.51
C SER A 30 -7.61 25.19 -3.99
N ILE A 31 -8.40 25.88 -4.80
CA ILE A 31 -9.64 25.34 -5.40
C ILE A 31 -9.31 24.16 -6.35
N SER A 32 -8.14 24.16 -7.00
CA SER A 32 -7.74 23.12 -7.93
C SER A 32 -7.16 21.86 -7.24
N LEU A 33 -6.49 21.98 -6.08
CA LEU A 33 -5.79 20.85 -5.45
C LEU A 33 -6.71 19.90 -4.69
N LYS A 34 -7.75 20.43 -4.03
CA LYS A 34 -8.69 19.62 -3.24
C LYS A 34 -9.37 18.51 -4.06
N PRO A 35 -10.02 18.78 -5.21
CA PRO A 35 -10.63 17.73 -6.01
C PRO A 35 -9.60 16.72 -6.54
N ARG A 36 -8.35 17.13 -6.77
CA ARG A 36 -7.27 16.23 -7.19
C ARG A 36 -6.83 15.30 -6.07
N ILE A 37 -6.74 15.81 -4.83
CA ILE A 37 -6.47 14.98 -3.65
C ILE A 37 -7.59 13.97 -3.42
N GLU A 38 -8.85 14.40 -3.53
CA GLU A 38 -10.01 13.52 -3.43
C GLU A 38 -10.01 12.43 -4.52
N ALA A 39 -9.61 12.78 -5.74
CA ALA A 39 -9.45 11.80 -6.82
C ALA A 39 -8.36 10.78 -6.53
N VAL A 40 -7.20 11.20 -6.01
CA VAL A 40 -6.14 10.29 -5.61
C VAL A 40 -6.58 9.38 -4.46
N LEU A 41 -7.24 9.92 -3.44
CA LEU A 41 -7.77 9.10 -2.34
C LEU A 41 -8.75 8.03 -2.84
N LYS A 42 -9.64 8.37 -3.79
CA LYS A 42 -10.54 7.37 -4.41
C LYS A 42 -9.77 6.28 -5.18
N GLN A 43 -8.70 6.66 -5.88
CA GLN A 43 -7.86 5.69 -6.57
C GLN A 43 -7.12 4.77 -5.59
N MET A 44 -6.66 5.31 -4.46
CA MET A 44 -6.02 4.53 -3.40
C MET A 44 -7.02 3.56 -2.74
N ASP A 45 -8.22 4.02 -2.38
CA ASP A 45 -9.32 3.18 -1.87
C ASP A 45 -9.66 2.03 -2.83
N PHE A 46 -9.74 2.32 -4.14
CA PHE A 46 -9.97 1.31 -5.16
C PHE A 46 -8.86 0.27 -5.19
N GLN A 47 -7.60 0.72 -5.10
CA GLN A 47 -6.45 -0.17 -5.09
C GLN A 47 -6.40 -1.05 -3.83
N VAL A 48 -6.75 -0.52 -2.65
CA VAL A 48 -6.89 -1.28 -1.41
C VAL A 48 -7.95 -2.38 -1.57
N SER A 49 -9.11 -2.03 -2.14
CA SER A 49 -10.18 -3.00 -2.42
C SER A 49 -9.75 -4.10 -3.40
N LYS A 50 -8.90 -3.77 -4.37
CA LYS A 50 -8.32 -4.74 -5.31
C LYS A 50 -7.36 -5.68 -4.60
N PHE A 51 -6.50 -5.16 -3.72
CA PHE A 51 -5.63 -5.98 -2.89
C PHE A 51 -6.41 -6.96 -2.00
N ASP A 52 -7.55 -6.56 -1.44
CA ASP A 52 -8.41 -7.45 -0.66
C ASP A 52 -8.93 -8.62 -1.48
N LYS A 53 -9.36 -8.38 -2.71
CA LYS A 53 -9.82 -9.45 -3.62
C LYS A 53 -8.68 -10.42 -3.94
N ILE A 54 -7.48 -9.91 -4.22
CA ILE A 54 -6.30 -10.73 -4.49
C ILE A 54 -5.94 -11.57 -3.26
N LEU A 55 -5.93 -10.97 -2.07
CA LEU A 55 -5.64 -11.67 -0.81
C LEU A 55 -6.64 -12.80 -0.53
N ASN A 56 -7.93 -12.56 -0.74
CA ASN A 56 -8.95 -13.59 -0.56
C ASN A 56 -8.75 -14.77 -1.53
N SER A 57 -8.41 -14.49 -2.79
CA SER A 57 -8.08 -15.52 -3.78
C SER A 57 -6.82 -16.31 -3.38
N LEU A 58 -5.77 -15.63 -2.93
CA LEU A 58 -4.52 -16.27 -2.48
C LEU A 58 -4.73 -17.15 -1.24
N LYS A 59 -5.57 -16.73 -0.29
CA LYS A 59 -5.94 -17.53 0.88
C LYS A 59 -6.71 -18.80 0.51
N SER A 60 -7.66 -18.69 -0.43
CA SER A 60 -8.35 -19.87 -0.95
C SER A 60 -7.38 -20.85 -1.59
N LYS A 61 -6.48 -20.34 -2.44
CA LYS A 61 -5.43 -21.13 -3.10
C LYS A 61 -4.46 -21.78 -2.10
N ASP A 62 -4.07 -21.09 -1.03
CA ASP A 62 -3.22 -21.65 0.04
C ASP A 62 -3.89 -22.87 0.69
N ASN A 63 -5.17 -22.74 1.05
CA ASN A 63 -5.94 -23.81 1.64
C ASN A 63 -6.08 -25.04 0.71
N GLU A 64 -6.30 -24.81 -0.58
CA GLU A 64 -6.38 -25.89 -1.58
C GLU A 64 -5.04 -26.60 -1.76
N LEU A 65 -3.95 -25.83 -1.90
CA LEU A 65 -2.59 -26.38 -2.01
C LEU A 65 -2.21 -27.17 -0.75
N PHE A 66 -2.50 -26.64 0.44
CA PHE A 66 -2.22 -27.31 1.69
C PHE A 66 -2.95 -28.65 1.81
N ARG A 67 -4.24 -28.72 1.45
CA ARG A 67 -5.01 -29.97 1.42
C ARG A 67 -4.45 -30.96 0.39
N SER A 68 -4.06 -30.48 -0.79
CA SER A 68 -3.47 -31.31 -1.84
C SER A 68 -2.11 -31.89 -1.44
N ILE A 69 -1.31 -31.12 -0.68
CA ILE A 69 -0.05 -31.60 -0.10
C ILE A 69 -0.30 -32.73 0.88
N ILE A 70 -1.28 -32.58 1.79
CA ILE A 70 -1.63 -33.65 2.74
C ILE A 70 -2.08 -34.93 2.01
N SER A 71 -2.87 -34.81 0.94
CA SER A 71 -3.28 -35.95 0.11
C SER A 71 -2.09 -36.63 -0.56
N SER A 72 -1.21 -35.83 -1.16
CA SER A 72 0.03 -36.32 -1.80
C SER A 72 0.95 -37.09 -0.82
N ILE A 73 1.07 -36.62 0.40
CA ILE A 73 1.78 -37.32 1.48
C ILE A 73 1.10 -38.69 1.76
N LYS A 74 -0.24 -38.70 1.84
CA LYS A 74 -0.99 -39.96 2.10
C LYS A 74 -0.82 -40.98 0.97
N GLU A 75 -0.67 -40.55 -0.25
CA GLU A 75 -0.53 -41.36 -1.45
C GLU A 75 0.93 -41.76 -1.77
N ASN A 76 1.91 -41.33 -0.96
CA ASN A 76 3.35 -41.50 -1.19
C ASN A 76 3.85 -40.94 -2.54
N ASN A 77 3.20 -39.87 -3.05
CA ASN A 77 3.56 -39.23 -4.31
C ASN A 77 4.56 -38.08 -4.08
N THR A 78 5.83 -38.40 -3.96
CA THR A 78 6.91 -37.44 -3.67
C THR A 78 7.06 -36.37 -4.73
N HIS A 79 6.93 -36.72 -6.01
CA HIS A 79 7.06 -35.75 -7.10
C HIS A 79 5.95 -34.73 -7.06
N CYS A 80 4.71 -35.13 -6.74
CA CYS A 80 3.58 -34.20 -6.60
C CYS A 80 3.77 -33.31 -5.36
N TYR A 81 4.25 -33.84 -4.25
CA TYR A 81 4.53 -33.12 -3.02
C TYR A 81 5.49 -31.95 -3.23
N ASP A 82 6.65 -32.17 -3.85
CA ASP A 82 7.66 -31.14 -4.06
C ASP A 82 7.14 -29.98 -4.91
N LYS A 83 6.39 -30.28 -5.96
CA LYS A 83 5.76 -29.27 -6.81
C LYS A 83 4.73 -28.45 -6.04
N LEU A 84 3.81 -29.11 -5.35
CA LEU A 84 2.78 -28.43 -4.56
C LEU A 84 3.36 -27.58 -3.44
N LEU A 85 4.41 -28.05 -2.77
CA LEU A 85 5.12 -27.27 -1.75
C LEU A 85 5.76 -26.01 -2.35
N SER A 86 6.40 -26.13 -3.51
CA SER A 86 6.96 -24.97 -4.24
C SER A 86 5.89 -23.95 -4.58
N ASP A 87 4.73 -24.40 -5.08
CA ASP A 87 3.60 -23.53 -5.43
C ASP A 87 3.00 -22.86 -4.18
N LEU A 88 2.91 -23.59 -3.05
CA LEU A 88 2.45 -23.06 -1.77
C LEU A 88 3.38 -21.93 -1.27
N LEU A 89 4.69 -22.18 -1.29
CA LEU A 89 5.69 -21.19 -0.86
C LEU A 89 5.65 -19.93 -1.74
N LYS A 90 5.46 -20.10 -3.06
CA LYS A 90 5.30 -18.98 -4.00
C LYS A 90 4.04 -18.18 -3.68
N SER A 91 2.89 -18.85 -3.50
CA SER A 91 1.61 -18.23 -3.16
C SER A 91 1.71 -17.43 -1.84
N ARG A 92 2.39 -17.96 -0.82
CA ARG A 92 2.60 -17.28 0.46
C ARG A 92 3.52 -16.06 0.36
N LYS A 93 4.54 -16.08 -0.51
CA LYS A 93 5.36 -14.90 -0.82
C LYS A 93 4.52 -13.81 -1.47
N GLU A 94 3.70 -14.17 -2.44
CA GLU A 94 2.76 -13.25 -3.11
C GLU A 94 1.79 -12.64 -2.11
N CYS A 95 1.16 -13.46 -1.26
CA CYS A 95 0.26 -13.01 -0.20
C CYS A 95 0.94 -11.98 0.74
N LYS A 96 2.21 -12.24 1.11
CA LYS A 96 2.99 -11.34 1.95
C LYS A 96 3.21 -9.97 1.31
N VAL A 97 3.56 -9.94 0.01
CA VAL A 97 3.78 -8.68 -0.72
C VAL A 97 2.49 -7.90 -0.90
N VAL A 98 1.39 -8.57 -1.25
CA VAL A 98 0.09 -7.92 -1.41
C VAL A 98 -0.46 -7.40 -0.07
N SER A 99 -0.31 -8.17 1.02
CA SER A 99 -0.68 -7.73 2.39
C SER A 99 0.13 -6.50 2.82
N LEU A 100 1.44 -6.49 2.54
CA LEU A 100 2.30 -5.35 2.82
C LEU A 100 1.80 -4.11 2.07
N SER A 101 1.55 -4.26 0.77
CA SER A 101 1.07 -3.17 -0.07
C SER A 101 -0.25 -2.60 0.41
N LYS A 102 -1.21 -3.48 0.78
CA LYS A 102 -2.49 -3.06 1.35
C LYS A 102 -2.31 -2.21 2.61
N ILE A 103 -1.59 -2.71 3.62
CA ILE A 103 -1.38 -2.02 4.90
C ILE A 103 -0.67 -0.68 4.70
N VAL A 104 0.31 -0.63 3.79
CA VAL A 104 1.01 0.62 3.46
C VAL A 104 0.04 1.61 2.83
N PHE A 105 -0.78 1.20 1.85
CA PHE A 105 -1.75 2.09 1.21
C PHE A 105 -2.77 2.67 2.20
N GLU A 106 -3.33 1.85 3.10
CA GLU A 106 -4.22 2.30 4.17
C GLU A 106 -3.57 3.37 5.07
N LYS A 107 -2.29 3.19 5.41
CA LYS A 107 -1.52 4.19 6.18
C LYS A 107 -1.27 5.47 5.39
N LEU A 108 -0.96 5.37 4.08
CA LEU A 108 -0.74 6.53 3.21
C LEU A 108 -2.01 7.36 3.06
N GLU A 109 -3.16 6.71 2.85
CA GLU A 109 -4.45 7.39 2.83
C GLU A 109 -4.74 8.13 4.12
N THR A 110 -4.52 7.47 5.26
CA THR A 110 -4.72 8.10 6.56
C THR A 110 -3.84 9.34 6.72
N LYS A 111 -2.55 9.24 6.34
CA LYS A 111 -1.63 10.39 6.36
C LYS A 111 -2.10 11.51 5.42
N LEU A 112 -2.50 11.19 4.19
CA LEU A 112 -2.95 12.19 3.23
C LEU A 112 -4.22 12.92 3.69
N LYS A 113 -5.11 12.23 4.38
CA LYS A 113 -6.32 12.82 4.99
C LYS A 113 -6.02 13.77 6.16
N THR A 114 -4.81 13.74 6.75
CA THR A 114 -4.39 14.62 7.85
C THR A 114 -3.77 15.93 7.40
N ALA A 115 -3.47 16.09 6.12
CA ALA A 115 -2.92 17.33 5.59
C ALA A 115 -3.89 18.49 5.82
N SER A 116 -3.42 19.58 6.40
CA SER A 116 -4.24 20.76 6.75
C SER A 116 -3.94 21.99 5.91
N ASP A 117 -2.75 22.08 5.33
CA ASP A 117 -2.33 23.17 4.44
C ASP A 117 -1.37 22.69 3.34
N PHE A 118 -0.86 23.61 2.52
CA PHE A 118 0.06 23.28 1.42
C PHE A 118 1.43 22.83 1.90
N GLY A 119 1.92 23.37 3.01
CA GLY A 119 3.17 22.97 3.63
C GLY A 119 3.10 21.53 4.12
N ASP A 120 2.04 21.19 4.83
CA ASP A 120 1.74 19.82 5.26
C ASP A 120 1.66 18.86 4.06
N LEU A 121 1.01 19.29 2.97
CA LEU A 121 0.93 18.50 1.75
C LEU A 121 2.31 18.16 1.18
N VAL A 122 3.23 19.12 1.11
CA VAL A 122 4.58 18.89 0.60
C VAL A 122 5.33 17.88 1.46
N ILE A 123 5.24 18.01 2.79
CA ILE A 123 5.89 17.12 3.75
C ILE A 123 5.32 15.69 3.65
N ILE A 124 4.00 15.56 3.52
CA ILE A 124 3.30 14.27 3.49
C ILE A 124 3.46 13.58 2.13
N LEU A 125 3.33 14.31 1.01
CA LEU A 125 3.37 13.74 -0.33
C LEU A 125 4.74 13.21 -0.73
N SER A 126 5.81 13.86 -0.30
CA SER A 126 7.17 13.45 -0.66
C SER A 126 7.49 12.00 -0.28
N PRO A 127 7.30 11.54 0.98
CA PRO A 127 7.50 10.15 1.33
C PRO A 127 6.45 9.22 0.72
N ILE A 128 5.20 9.66 0.54
CA ILE A 128 4.15 8.86 -0.09
C ILE A 128 4.54 8.45 -1.52
N ILE A 129 5.03 9.38 -2.33
CA ILE A 129 5.47 9.12 -3.70
C ILE A 129 6.61 8.08 -3.71
N SER A 130 7.57 8.22 -2.80
CA SER A 130 8.68 7.26 -2.68
C SER A 130 8.18 5.87 -2.30
N VAL A 131 7.23 5.77 -1.36
CA VAL A 131 6.61 4.49 -0.97
C VAL A 131 5.88 3.86 -2.15
N VAL A 132 5.04 4.62 -2.87
CA VAL A 132 4.27 4.10 -4.02
C VAL A 132 5.21 3.56 -5.11
N LYS A 133 6.32 4.26 -5.40
CA LYS A 133 7.34 3.79 -6.35
C LYS A 133 7.99 2.48 -5.90
N ASN A 134 8.34 2.36 -4.62
CA ASN A 134 8.94 1.13 -4.07
C ASN A 134 7.96 -0.04 -4.12
N LEU A 135 6.69 0.17 -3.76
CA LEU A 135 5.65 -0.86 -3.86
C LEU A 135 5.37 -1.27 -5.30
N ARG A 136 5.36 -0.33 -6.24
CA ARG A 136 5.24 -0.63 -7.66
C ARG A 136 6.33 -1.60 -8.13
N ALA A 137 7.58 -1.35 -7.76
CA ALA A 137 8.71 -2.23 -8.09
C ALA A 137 8.60 -3.63 -7.49
N LEU A 138 7.99 -3.77 -6.30
CA LEU A 138 7.75 -5.06 -5.67
C LEU A 138 6.57 -5.80 -6.30
N LEU A 139 5.48 -5.10 -6.60
CA LEU A 139 4.23 -5.69 -7.08
C LEU A 139 4.30 -6.16 -8.53
N ILE A 140 5.15 -5.57 -9.37
CA ILE A 140 5.30 -5.97 -10.78
C ILE A 140 5.62 -7.46 -10.95
N LEU A 141 6.30 -8.06 -9.96
CA LEU A 141 6.67 -9.48 -9.97
C LEU A 141 5.51 -10.41 -9.63
N TYR A 142 4.45 -9.91 -8.98
CA TYR A 142 3.35 -10.71 -8.43
C TYR A 142 1.99 -10.30 -8.99
N THR A 143 1.77 -9.01 -9.20
CA THR A 143 0.50 -8.45 -9.68
C THR A 143 0.78 -7.39 -10.75
N PRO A 144 1.18 -7.79 -11.98
CA PRO A 144 1.54 -6.85 -13.04
C PRO A 144 0.38 -5.91 -13.42
N GLU A 145 -0.87 -6.33 -13.23
CA GLU A 145 -2.05 -5.50 -13.46
C GLU A 145 -2.13 -4.27 -12.54
N SER A 146 -1.56 -4.36 -11.34
CA SER A 146 -1.51 -3.23 -10.39
C SER A 146 -0.44 -2.19 -10.74
N GLU A 147 0.49 -2.53 -11.62
CA GLU A 147 1.62 -1.65 -11.98
C GLU A 147 1.18 -0.35 -12.65
N GLN A 148 0.26 -0.44 -13.62
CA GLN A 148 -0.27 0.73 -14.32
C GLN A 148 -1.05 1.67 -13.39
N GLU A 149 -1.88 1.11 -12.52
CA GLU A 149 -2.68 1.88 -11.56
C GLU A 149 -1.80 2.60 -10.55
N LEU A 150 -0.76 1.94 -10.04
CA LEU A 150 0.24 2.56 -9.16
C LEU A 150 1.06 3.64 -9.88
N GLY A 151 1.32 3.45 -11.17
CA GLY A 151 1.92 4.47 -12.02
C GLY A 151 1.07 5.74 -12.06
N LEU A 152 -0.21 5.61 -12.35
CA LEU A 152 -1.15 6.73 -12.38
C LEU A 152 -1.27 7.44 -11.02
N ILE A 153 -1.35 6.68 -9.92
CA ILE A 153 -1.37 7.25 -8.56
C ILE A 153 -0.10 8.06 -8.31
N SER A 154 1.08 7.51 -8.67
CA SER A 154 2.37 8.18 -8.49
C SER A 154 2.47 9.49 -9.29
N GLU A 155 1.96 9.50 -10.52
CA GLU A 155 1.93 10.68 -11.39
C GLU A 155 1.01 11.77 -10.83
N LEU A 156 -0.20 11.40 -10.41
CA LEU A 156 -1.15 12.33 -9.80
C LEU A 156 -0.60 12.95 -8.51
N LEU A 157 -0.01 12.14 -7.63
CA LEU A 157 0.64 12.61 -6.41
C LEU A 157 1.82 13.53 -6.72
N GLY A 158 2.62 13.20 -7.74
CA GLY A 158 3.73 14.03 -8.19
C GLY A 158 3.29 15.40 -8.70
N ALA A 159 2.23 15.45 -9.49
CA ALA A 159 1.67 16.69 -9.97
C ALA A 159 1.09 17.56 -8.84
N ILE A 160 0.43 16.96 -7.85
CA ILE A 160 -0.06 17.68 -6.65
C ILE A 160 1.12 18.21 -5.83
N LEU A 161 2.20 17.41 -5.65
CA LEU A 161 3.39 17.83 -4.92
C LEU A 161 4.06 19.06 -5.55
N VAL A 162 4.21 19.08 -6.87
CA VAL A 162 4.82 20.21 -7.60
C VAL A 162 3.99 21.49 -7.37
N ASP A 163 2.67 21.40 -7.54
CA ASP A 163 1.78 22.56 -7.36
C ASP A 163 1.77 23.04 -5.90
N ALA A 164 1.70 22.11 -4.93
CA ALA A 164 1.73 22.45 -3.51
C ALA A 164 3.07 23.09 -3.09
N ALA A 165 4.19 22.56 -3.58
CA ALA A 165 5.53 23.09 -3.31
C ALA A 165 5.69 24.51 -3.89
N GLN A 166 5.17 24.75 -5.09
CA GLN A 166 5.21 26.08 -5.72
C GLN A 166 4.40 27.10 -4.92
N VAL A 167 3.22 26.72 -4.45
CA VAL A 167 2.35 27.59 -3.65
C VAL A 167 2.93 27.85 -2.26
N ALA A 168 3.45 26.82 -1.61
CA ALA A 168 4.02 26.93 -0.26
C ALA A 168 5.42 27.57 -0.24
N GLY A 169 6.10 27.66 -1.38
CA GLY A 169 7.49 28.11 -1.45
C GLY A 169 8.50 27.14 -0.82
N TYR A 170 8.15 25.84 -0.76
CA TYR A 170 8.98 24.81 -0.18
C TYR A 170 9.83 24.09 -1.23
N THR A 171 11.05 23.71 -0.83
CA THR A 171 11.88 22.79 -1.59
C THR A 171 11.77 21.37 -1.01
N VAL A 172 11.57 20.37 -1.88
CA VAL A 172 11.43 18.98 -1.46
C VAL A 172 12.80 18.40 -1.11
N ASN A 173 12.94 17.88 0.11
CA ASN A 173 14.12 17.12 0.51
C ASN A 173 13.88 15.60 0.26
N PHE A 174 14.28 15.12 -0.90
CA PHE A 174 14.09 13.71 -1.29
C PHE A 174 14.83 12.70 -0.40
N LYS A 175 15.95 13.08 0.23
CA LYS A 175 16.68 12.19 1.12
C LYS A 175 15.84 11.87 2.37
N THR A 176 15.35 12.89 3.06
CA THR A 176 14.48 12.74 4.22
C THR A 176 13.18 12.01 3.87
N ALA A 177 12.60 12.30 2.70
CA ALA A 177 11.42 11.63 2.19
C ALA A 177 11.64 10.12 2.00
N ASN A 178 12.79 9.71 1.48
CA ASN A 178 13.13 8.30 1.29
C ASN A 178 13.36 7.58 2.64
N GLU A 179 14.00 8.22 3.61
CA GLU A 179 14.20 7.65 4.95
C GLU A 179 12.84 7.43 5.65
N GLU A 180 11.92 8.37 5.55
CA GLU A 180 10.56 8.21 6.10
C GLU A 180 9.76 7.13 5.35
N ALA A 181 9.90 7.05 4.04
CA ALA A 181 9.29 6.02 3.21
C ALA A 181 9.74 4.61 3.66
N MET A 182 11.03 4.41 3.88
CA MET A 182 11.57 3.13 4.37
C MET A 182 11.01 2.77 5.75
N ARG A 183 10.96 3.72 6.69
CA ARG A 183 10.36 3.49 8.02
C ARG A 183 8.88 3.08 7.94
N LEU A 184 8.12 3.64 7.03
CA LEU A 184 6.71 3.28 6.82
C LEU A 184 6.58 1.84 6.32
N ILE A 185 7.43 1.43 5.38
CA ILE A 185 7.46 0.07 4.83
C ILE A 185 7.90 -0.92 5.91
N ASP A 186 8.95 -0.63 6.65
CA ASP A 186 9.47 -1.50 7.73
C ASP A 186 8.42 -1.73 8.82
N ASN A 187 7.73 -0.67 9.26
CA ASN A 187 6.66 -0.78 10.24
C ASN A 187 5.48 -1.61 9.72
N ALA A 188 5.12 -1.48 8.45
CA ALA A 188 4.08 -2.29 7.83
C ALA A 188 4.52 -3.76 7.70
N TYR A 189 5.80 -4.00 7.40
CA TYR A 189 6.35 -5.34 7.30
C TYR A 189 6.26 -6.12 8.62
N LEU A 190 6.50 -5.46 9.76
CA LEU A 190 6.35 -6.09 11.08
C LEU A 190 4.90 -6.54 11.32
N ILE A 191 3.92 -5.69 10.97
CA ILE A 191 2.49 -6.02 11.11
C ILE A 191 2.13 -7.21 10.20
N VAL A 192 2.58 -7.21 8.95
CA VAL A 192 2.33 -8.30 7.99
C VAL A 192 2.93 -9.61 8.48
N ARG A 193 4.14 -9.56 9.04
CA ARG A 193 4.83 -10.75 9.54
C ARG A 193 4.03 -11.46 10.64
N GLU A 194 3.49 -10.72 11.58
CA GLU A 194 2.66 -11.30 12.64
C GLU A 194 1.32 -11.82 12.08
N LYS A 195 0.65 -11.03 11.25
CA LYS A 195 -0.60 -11.42 10.62
C LYS A 195 -0.49 -12.71 9.79
N ILE A 196 0.59 -12.89 9.04
CA ILE A 196 0.81 -14.09 8.24
C ILE A 196 1.05 -15.32 9.12
N LYS A 197 1.75 -15.19 10.25
CA LYS A 197 1.91 -16.29 11.19
C LYS A 197 0.58 -16.78 11.77
N GLU A 198 -0.36 -15.85 12.01
CA GLU A 198 -1.68 -16.18 12.53
C GLU A 198 -2.60 -16.80 11.47
N GLU A 199 -2.47 -16.34 10.21
CA GLU A 199 -3.40 -16.70 9.12
C GLU A 199 -3.04 -18.02 8.40
N PHE A 200 -1.78 -18.42 8.41
CA PHE A 200 -1.32 -19.59 7.66
C PHE A 200 -0.83 -20.71 8.57
N SER A 201 -1.23 -21.94 8.23
CA SER A 201 -0.79 -23.15 8.95
C SER A 201 0.73 -23.28 8.93
N ASP A 202 1.31 -23.76 10.02
CA ASP A 202 2.74 -23.98 10.11
C ASP A 202 3.18 -25.09 9.13
N LEU A 203 4.27 -24.83 8.40
CA LEU A 203 4.86 -25.80 7.49
C LEU A 203 5.67 -26.87 8.23
N SER A 204 6.00 -26.68 9.49
CA SER A 204 6.64 -27.68 10.33
C SER A 204 5.81 -28.95 10.45
N ASP A 205 4.49 -28.83 10.52
CA ASP A 205 3.56 -29.95 10.56
C ASP A 205 3.66 -30.83 9.31
N LEU A 206 3.84 -30.23 8.13
CA LEU A 206 4.03 -30.96 6.88
C LEU A 206 5.36 -31.71 6.84
N SER A 207 6.43 -31.09 7.35
CA SER A 207 7.76 -31.71 7.39
C SER A 207 7.81 -32.89 8.34
N VAL A 208 7.13 -32.83 9.49
CA VAL A 208 6.98 -33.90 10.44
C VAL A 208 6.19 -35.08 9.82
N LEU A 209 5.06 -34.78 9.18
CA LEU A 209 4.24 -35.81 8.49
C LEU A 209 5.00 -36.49 7.36
N HIS A 210 5.82 -35.78 6.61
CA HIS A 210 6.66 -36.35 5.54
C HIS A 210 7.78 -37.19 6.11
N SER A 211 8.46 -36.75 7.18
CA SER A 211 9.59 -37.47 7.79
C SER A 211 9.15 -38.77 8.50
N GLN A 212 7.99 -38.77 9.15
CA GLN A 212 7.46 -39.96 9.84
C GLN A 212 7.15 -41.13 8.90
N ARG A 213 6.95 -40.85 7.60
CA ARG A 213 6.64 -41.90 6.60
C ARG A 213 7.86 -42.55 5.94
N HIS A 214 9.01 -41.91 5.99
CA HIS A 214 10.26 -42.50 5.52
C HIS A 214 10.89 -43.47 6.54
N LEU A 215 10.25 -43.61 7.73
CA LEU A 215 10.70 -44.54 8.79
C LEU A 215 9.88 -45.85 8.86
N VAL A 216 8.93 -46.06 7.96
CA VAL A 216 8.14 -47.30 7.80
C VAL A 216 8.39 -47.88 6.41
#